data_21f717aa9fe24ba61d919dc68ffe27be
#
_entry.id   21f717aa9fe24ba61d919dc68ffe27be
#
_cell.length_a   1.000
_cell.length_b   1.000
_cell.length_c   1.000
_cell.angle_alpha   90.00
_cell.angle_beta   90.00
_cell.angle_gamma   90.00
#
_symmetry.space_group_name_H-M   'P 1'
#
loop_
_entity.id
_entity.type
_entity.pdbx_description
1 polymer ?
#
loop_
_entity_poly.entity_id
_entity_poly.type
_entity_poly.pdbx_seq_one_letter_code
_entity_poly.pdbx_strand_id
1 'polypeptide(L)'
;MTTNISYLITINIFYLFFLLFFYIFVCEIKKKEKMQVFIIGGVWDTFKILDKRRLRKQLIECRQILAVYNGTSQSWKNHPIVKSYRPYQKWLTIYTWMLEEFLQEKSDFLMLMHYNRWLRENAPKFHTEAYFNQMKRRLYTKDKAFYEGFKDLGESFINWYYVDGEWLYYKDGKKVKNEK
;
A
#
# COMPACT_ATOMS: atom_id res chain seq x y z
N MET A 1 -10.70 -41.79 -40.61
CA MET A 1 -10.13 -41.88 -39.24
C MET A 1 -9.33 -40.62 -38.78
N THR A 2 -9.45 -39.49 -39.46
CA THR A 2 -8.62 -38.27 -39.19
C THR A 2 -9.33 -37.20 -38.31
N THR A 3 -10.60 -37.37 -37.99
CA THR A 3 -11.41 -36.37 -37.26
C THR A 3 -11.23 -36.40 -35.71
N ASN A 4 -10.68 -37.48 -35.15
CA ASN A 4 -10.54 -37.59 -33.68
C ASN A 4 -9.29 -36.92 -33.12
N ILE A 5 -8.24 -36.71 -33.90
CA ILE A 5 -6.97 -36.13 -33.41
C ILE A 5 -7.10 -34.60 -33.26
N SER A 6 -7.77 -33.94 -34.19
CA SER A 6 -7.98 -32.48 -34.12
C SER A 6 -8.86 -32.08 -32.93
N TYR A 7 -9.86 -32.90 -32.58
CA TYR A 7 -10.74 -32.66 -31.42
C TYR A 7 -9.98 -32.79 -30.09
N LEU A 8 -9.11 -33.80 -29.99
CA LEU A 8 -8.25 -34.01 -28.80
C LEU A 8 -7.22 -32.86 -28.60
N ILE A 9 -6.66 -32.35 -29.67
CA ILE A 9 -5.73 -31.22 -29.62
C ILE A 9 -6.46 -29.94 -29.18
N THR A 10 -7.67 -29.68 -29.70
CA THR A 10 -8.46 -28.50 -29.34
C THR A 10 -8.89 -28.53 -27.87
N ILE A 11 -9.29 -29.68 -27.33
CA ILE A 11 -9.65 -29.84 -25.92
C ILE A 11 -8.41 -29.61 -25.01
N ASN A 12 -7.24 -30.11 -25.38
CA ASN A 12 -6.01 -29.89 -24.60
C ASN A 12 -5.57 -28.41 -24.59
N ILE A 13 -5.71 -27.71 -25.74
CA ILE A 13 -5.40 -26.27 -25.81
C ILE A 13 -6.36 -25.47 -24.93
N PHE A 14 -7.67 -25.78 -24.95
CA PHE A 14 -8.66 -25.13 -24.08
C PHE A 14 -8.37 -25.37 -22.57
N TYR A 15 -7.98 -26.61 -22.22
CA TYR A 15 -7.62 -26.95 -20.84
C TYR A 15 -6.35 -26.24 -20.38
N LEU A 16 -5.34 -26.13 -21.24
CA LEU A 16 -4.12 -25.35 -20.95
C LEU A 16 -4.43 -23.85 -20.77
N PHE A 17 -5.28 -23.29 -21.62
CA PHE A 17 -5.73 -21.89 -21.50
C PHE A 17 -6.50 -21.65 -20.20
N PHE A 18 -7.36 -22.58 -19.80
CA PHE A 18 -8.11 -22.51 -18.55
C PHE A 18 -7.20 -22.59 -17.34
N LEU A 19 -6.21 -23.50 -17.35
CA LEU A 19 -5.20 -23.61 -16.29
C LEU A 19 -4.32 -22.35 -16.19
N LEU A 20 -3.91 -21.79 -17.32
CA LEU A 20 -3.13 -20.55 -17.37
C LEU A 20 -3.95 -19.37 -16.84
N PHE A 21 -5.21 -19.25 -17.25
CA PHE A 21 -6.12 -18.22 -16.76
C PHE A 21 -6.38 -18.35 -15.25
N PHE A 22 -6.59 -19.58 -14.78
CA PHE A 22 -6.77 -19.88 -13.36
C PHE A 22 -5.51 -19.57 -12.56
N TYR A 23 -4.33 -19.91 -13.10
CA TYR A 23 -3.04 -19.58 -12.48
C TYR A 23 -2.81 -18.06 -12.40
N ILE A 24 -3.07 -17.31 -13.47
CA ILE A 24 -2.99 -15.85 -13.49
C ILE A 24 -3.99 -15.25 -12.50
N PHE A 25 -5.23 -15.77 -12.46
CA PHE A 25 -6.27 -15.31 -11.53
C PHE A 25 -5.91 -15.59 -10.06
N VAL A 26 -5.36 -16.79 -9.77
CA VAL A 26 -4.87 -17.13 -8.41
C VAL A 26 -3.62 -16.30 -8.02
N CYS A 27 -2.73 -16.03 -8.98
CA CYS A 27 -1.59 -15.11 -8.75
C CYS A 27 -2.05 -13.66 -8.48
N GLU A 28 -3.08 -13.17 -9.17
CA GLU A 28 -3.67 -11.86 -8.89
C GLU A 28 -4.38 -11.80 -7.54
N ILE A 29 -5.08 -12.88 -7.13
CA ILE A 29 -5.69 -12.98 -5.79
C ILE A 29 -4.62 -12.93 -4.69
N LYS A 30 -3.48 -13.60 -4.87
CA LYS A 30 -2.36 -13.53 -3.92
C LYS A 30 -1.66 -12.16 -3.86
N LYS A 31 -1.79 -11.33 -4.90
CA LYS A 31 -1.31 -9.93 -4.90
C LYS A 31 -2.20 -8.97 -4.10
N LYS A 32 -3.43 -9.36 -3.77
CA LYS A 32 -4.46 -8.48 -3.17
C LYS A 32 -4.18 -7.99 -1.74
N GLU A 33 -3.19 -8.51 -1.04
CA GLU A 33 -3.05 -8.24 0.40
C GLU A 33 -1.90 -7.27 0.79
N LYS A 34 -1.45 -6.42 -0.12
CA LYS A 34 -0.26 -5.57 0.12
C LYS A 34 -0.52 -4.06 -0.01
N MET A 35 -1.77 -3.62 0.21
CA MET A 35 -2.05 -2.19 0.29
C MET A 35 -1.43 -1.62 1.56
N GLN A 36 -0.60 -0.58 1.43
CA GLN A 36 0.07 0.04 2.55
C GLN A 36 0.43 1.50 2.23
N VAL A 37 0.09 2.39 3.14
CA VAL A 37 0.52 3.80 3.07
C VAL A 37 1.79 3.92 3.91
N PHE A 38 2.91 4.24 3.26
CA PHE A 38 4.18 4.45 3.93
C PHE A 38 4.29 5.89 4.41
N ILE A 39 4.35 6.07 5.72
CA ILE A 39 4.71 7.31 6.38
C ILE A 39 5.91 7.00 7.27
N ILE A 40 7.02 7.71 7.07
CA ILE A 40 8.31 7.39 7.70
C ILE A 40 8.83 8.51 8.61
N GLY A 41 7.95 9.41 8.97
CA GLY A 41 8.22 10.62 9.73
C GLY A 41 7.25 11.72 9.32
N GLY A 42 7.75 12.92 9.07
CA GLY A 42 6.97 13.98 8.45
C GLY A 42 6.50 13.62 7.04
N VAL A 43 5.38 14.19 6.62
CA VAL A 43 4.84 13.95 5.26
C VAL A 43 5.82 14.37 4.20
N TRP A 44 6.44 15.54 4.36
CA TRP A 44 7.42 16.06 3.42
C TRP A 44 8.69 15.20 3.34
N ASP A 45 9.15 14.70 4.49
CA ASP A 45 10.30 13.79 4.54
C ASP A 45 9.97 12.47 3.86
N THR A 46 8.75 11.98 4.04
CA THR A 46 8.25 10.79 3.35
C THR A 46 8.30 10.96 1.83
N PHE A 47 7.88 12.11 1.31
CA PHE A 47 7.88 12.36 -0.14
C PHE A 47 9.30 12.44 -0.72
N LYS A 48 10.25 13.02 0.02
CA LYS A 48 11.66 13.13 -0.41
C LYS A 48 12.41 11.78 -0.40
N ILE A 49 12.05 10.91 0.54
CA ILE A 49 12.78 9.65 0.77
C ILE A 49 12.24 8.53 -0.11
N LEU A 50 10.93 8.51 -0.39
CA LEU A 50 10.34 7.48 -1.25
C LEU A 50 10.78 7.65 -2.70
N ASP A 51 11.18 6.55 -3.33
CA ASP A 51 11.42 6.53 -4.77
C ASP A 51 10.14 6.84 -5.57
N LYS A 52 10.32 7.37 -6.79
CA LYS A 52 9.21 7.82 -7.67
C LYS A 52 8.18 6.70 -7.96
N ARG A 53 8.62 5.44 -8.04
CA ARG A 53 7.73 4.29 -8.26
C ARG A 53 6.83 4.06 -7.04
N ARG A 54 7.38 4.15 -5.83
CA ARG A 54 6.62 3.98 -4.58
C ARG A 54 5.69 5.15 -4.32
N LEU A 55 6.10 6.38 -4.61
CA LEU A 55 5.22 7.55 -4.53
C LEU A 55 3.99 7.40 -5.43
N ARG A 56 4.18 7.00 -6.70
CA ARG A 56 3.08 6.76 -7.63
C ARG A 56 2.15 5.64 -7.16
N LYS A 57 2.71 4.54 -6.66
CA LYS A 57 1.92 3.45 -6.10
C LYS A 57 1.12 3.91 -4.89
N GLN A 58 1.74 4.66 -3.98
CA GLN A 58 1.09 5.22 -2.79
C GLN A 58 -0.07 6.15 -3.15
N LEU A 59 0.10 6.99 -4.18
CA LEU A 59 -1.00 7.83 -4.68
C LEU A 59 -2.20 6.99 -5.14
N ILE A 60 -1.96 5.91 -5.89
CA ILE A 60 -3.00 4.99 -6.32
C ILE A 60 -3.70 4.34 -5.11
N GLU A 61 -2.94 3.86 -4.14
CA GLU A 61 -3.48 3.20 -2.95
C GLU A 61 -4.31 4.18 -2.09
N CYS A 62 -3.84 5.41 -1.90
CA CYS A 62 -4.61 6.45 -1.20
C CYS A 62 -5.92 6.77 -1.92
N ARG A 63 -5.90 6.90 -3.24
CA ARG A 63 -7.12 7.13 -4.04
C ARG A 63 -8.10 5.96 -3.94
N GLN A 64 -7.61 4.72 -3.91
CA GLN A 64 -8.45 3.54 -3.70
C GLN A 64 -9.13 3.55 -2.32
N ILE A 65 -8.40 3.93 -1.26
CA ILE A 65 -8.97 4.07 0.08
C ILE A 65 -10.07 5.14 0.08
N LEU A 66 -9.80 6.31 -0.50
CA LEU A 66 -10.77 7.41 -0.58
C LEU A 66 -11.99 7.04 -1.42
N ALA A 67 -11.83 6.26 -2.50
CA ALA A 67 -12.94 5.75 -3.29
C ALA A 67 -13.89 4.85 -2.48
N VAL A 68 -13.35 4.08 -1.53
CA VAL A 68 -14.18 3.31 -0.58
C VAL A 68 -14.94 4.22 0.37
N TYR A 69 -14.32 5.28 0.87
CA TYR A 69 -14.99 6.23 1.78
C TYR A 69 -16.10 7.02 1.11
N ASN A 70 -15.90 7.38 -0.15
CA ASN A 70 -16.89 8.11 -0.96
C ASN A 70 -17.98 7.19 -1.55
N GLY A 71 -17.94 5.88 -1.27
CA GLY A 71 -18.94 4.92 -1.76
C GLY A 71 -18.79 4.52 -3.23
N THR A 72 -17.77 5.04 -3.94
CA THR A 72 -17.53 4.76 -5.37
C THR A 72 -16.84 3.41 -5.61
N SER A 73 -16.34 2.76 -4.56
CA SER A 73 -15.76 1.42 -4.61
C SER A 73 -16.15 0.60 -3.39
N GLN A 74 -16.44 -0.69 -3.60
CA GLN A 74 -16.61 -1.68 -2.53
C GLN A 74 -15.35 -2.57 -2.37
N SER A 75 -14.40 -2.47 -3.29
CA SER A 75 -13.13 -3.18 -3.21
C SER A 75 -12.35 -2.69 -1.98
N TRP A 76 -11.72 -3.61 -1.26
CA TRP A 76 -10.89 -3.28 -0.08
C TRP A 76 -11.65 -2.77 1.16
N LYS A 77 -12.97 -2.70 1.16
CA LYS A 77 -13.79 -2.21 2.30
C LYS A 77 -13.37 -2.79 3.65
N ASN A 78 -13.01 -4.07 3.67
CA ASN A 78 -12.61 -4.79 4.88
C ASN A 78 -11.10 -4.81 5.13
N HIS A 79 -10.29 -4.18 4.25
CA HIS A 79 -8.84 -4.18 4.40
C HIS A 79 -8.43 -3.35 5.63
N PRO A 80 -7.48 -3.83 6.47
CA PRO A 80 -7.08 -3.15 7.69
C PRO A 80 -6.65 -1.70 7.48
N ILE A 81 -5.92 -1.38 6.39
CA ILE A 81 -5.48 -0.01 6.10
C ILE A 81 -6.67 0.95 5.85
N VAL A 82 -7.74 0.46 5.20
CA VAL A 82 -8.96 1.24 4.99
C VAL A 82 -9.63 1.54 6.33
N LYS A 83 -9.69 0.55 7.23
CA LYS A 83 -10.22 0.75 8.58
C LYS A 83 -9.34 1.69 9.41
N SER A 84 -8.01 1.58 9.32
CA SER A 84 -7.06 2.45 10.05
C SER A 84 -7.24 3.93 9.74
N TYR A 85 -7.42 4.28 8.46
CA TYR A 85 -7.55 5.67 8.04
C TYR A 85 -8.99 6.21 8.03
N ARG A 86 -10.01 5.39 8.30
CA ARG A 86 -11.41 5.86 8.30
C ARG A 86 -11.66 7.03 9.24
N PRO A 87 -11.17 7.04 10.49
CA PRO A 87 -11.32 8.21 11.38
C PRO A 87 -10.53 9.43 10.91
N TYR A 88 -9.59 9.26 9.98
CA TYR A 88 -8.67 10.28 9.50
C TYR A 88 -8.88 10.59 8.01
N GLN A 89 -10.10 10.45 7.50
CA GLN A 89 -10.42 10.66 6.09
C GLN A 89 -9.96 12.02 5.58
N LYS A 90 -10.20 13.10 6.33
CA LYS A 90 -9.76 14.46 5.97
C LYS A 90 -8.23 14.53 5.85
N TRP A 91 -7.53 13.93 6.79
CA TRP A 91 -6.07 13.84 6.76
C TRP A 91 -5.58 13.14 5.48
N LEU A 92 -6.15 11.96 5.19
CA LEU A 92 -5.79 11.18 4.01
C LEU A 92 -6.11 11.92 2.71
N THR A 93 -7.21 12.67 2.65
CA THR A 93 -7.57 13.49 1.49
C THR A 93 -6.52 14.57 1.21
N ILE A 94 -6.13 15.33 2.25
CA ILE A 94 -5.11 16.39 2.11
C ILE A 94 -3.75 15.78 1.78
N TYR A 95 -3.38 14.67 2.43
CA TYR A 95 -2.16 13.93 2.13
C TYR A 95 -2.11 13.47 0.66
N THR A 96 -3.20 12.90 0.15
CA THR A 96 -3.32 12.42 -1.23
C THR A 96 -3.17 13.58 -2.23
N TRP A 97 -3.82 14.69 -1.96
CA TRP A 97 -3.70 15.88 -2.78
C TRP A 97 -2.26 16.42 -2.78
N MET A 98 -1.62 16.57 -1.62
CA MET A 98 -0.21 17.01 -1.54
C MET A 98 0.75 16.06 -2.28
N LEU A 99 0.52 14.77 -2.20
CA LEU A 99 1.32 13.76 -2.92
C LEU A 99 1.15 13.91 -4.44
N GLU A 100 -0.05 14.22 -4.89
CA GLU A 100 -0.33 14.47 -6.30
C GLU A 100 0.39 15.72 -6.81
N GLU A 101 0.28 16.83 -6.07
CA GLU A 101 0.98 18.09 -6.36
C GLU A 101 2.50 17.88 -6.38
N PHE A 102 3.05 17.17 -5.40
CA PHE A 102 4.47 16.84 -5.36
C PHE A 102 4.93 16.05 -6.59
N LEU A 103 4.14 15.07 -7.04
CA LEU A 103 4.47 14.27 -8.21
C LEU A 103 4.35 15.03 -9.54
N GLN A 104 3.53 16.07 -9.59
CA GLN A 104 3.33 16.91 -10.76
C GLN A 104 4.32 18.09 -10.85
N GLU A 105 5.09 18.32 -9.77
CA GLU A 105 6.05 19.44 -9.67
C GLU A 105 5.39 20.83 -9.86
N LYS A 106 4.08 20.94 -9.56
CA LYS A 106 3.26 22.13 -9.85
C LYS A 106 3.00 23.02 -8.63
N SER A 107 3.50 22.66 -7.48
CA SER A 107 3.02 23.21 -6.22
C SER A 107 3.63 24.57 -5.86
N ASP A 108 2.76 25.46 -5.38
CA ASP A 108 3.17 26.62 -4.60
C ASP A 108 3.79 26.14 -3.27
N PHE A 109 5.05 26.50 -3.07
CA PHE A 109 5.83 26.09 -1.89
C PHE A 109 5.18 26.53 -0.58
N LEU A 110 4.61 27.74 -0.52
CA LEU A 110 3.95 28.27 0.69
C LEU A 110 2.70 27.48 1.03
N MET A 111 1.91 27.12 0.03
CA MET A 111 0.71 26.31 0.20
C MET A 111 1.06 24.90 0.71
N LEU A 112 2.10 24.28 0.14
CA LEU A 112 2.57 22.98 0.62
C LEU A 112 3.10 23.03 2.06
N MET A 113 3.79 24.08 2.45
CA MET A 113 4.25 24.26 3.83
C MET A 113 3.08 24.39 4.81
N HIS A 114 2.03 25.15 4.44
CA HIS A 114 0.83 25.29 5.25
C HIS A 114 0.14 23.94 5.49
N TYR A 115 -0.11 23.18 4.43
CA TYR A 115 -0.74 21.86 4.54
C TYR A 115 0.16 20.82 5.24
N ASN A 116 1.46 20.88 5.04
CA ASN A 116 2.40 20.01 5.76
C ASN A 116 2.34 20.26 7.28
N ARG A 117 2.24 21.52 7.70
CA ARG A 117 2.03 21.88 9.11
C ARG A 117 0.72 21.31 9.64
N TRP A 118 -0.38 21.52 8.90
CA TRP A 118 -1.69 21.00 9.27
C TRP A 118 -1.70 19.48 9.40
N LEU A 119 -1.10 18.76 8.44
CA LEU A 119 -0.99 17.30 8.46
C LEU A 119 -0.18 16.79 9.65
N ARG A 120 0.86 17.51 10.06
CA ARG A 120 1.63 17.19 11.26
C ARG A 120 0.82 17.36 12.54
N GLU A 121 0.09 18.46 12.66
CA GLU A 121 -0.72 18.79 13.84
C GLU A 121 -1.95 17.88 13.97
N ASN A 122 -2.46 17.37 12.86
CA ASN A 122 -3.64 16.49 12.80
C ASN A 122 -3.29 15.04 12.44
N ALA A 123 -2.05 14.62 12.67
CA ALA A 123 -1.59 13.29 12.30
C ALA A 123 -2.41 12.18 13.00
N PRO A 124 -2.68 11.07 12.31
CA PRO A 124 -3.26 9.90 12.94
C PRO A 124 -2.50 9.47 14.19
N LYS A 125 -3.23 9.14 15.26
CA LYS A 125 -2.63 8.75 16.56
C LYS A 125 -1.64 7.59 16.46
N PHE A 126 -1.78 6.74 15.45
CA PHE A 126 -0.88 5.62 15.20
C PHE A 126 0.41 6.01 14.44
N HIS A 127 0.54 7.26 13.98
CA HIS A 127 1.78 7.78 13.40
C HIS A 127 2.81 8.05 14.50
N THR A 128 3.29 7.01 15.12
CA THR A 128 4.32 7.03 16.18
C THR A 128 5.68 6.72 15.59
N GLU A 129 6.74 7.00 16.35
CA GLU A 129 8.10 6.66 15.92
C GLU A 129 8.27 5.14 15.69
N ALA A 130 7.67 4.31 16.54
CA ALA A 130 7.67 2.86 16.35
C ALA A 130 7.03 2.45 15.00
N TYR A 131 5.92 3.09 14.62
CA TYR A 131 5.30 2.88 13.32
C TYR A 131 6.21 3.35 12.18
N PHE A 132 6.83 4.53 12.29
CA PHE A 132 7.74 5.05 11.28
C PHE A 132 8.95 4.14 11.08
N ASN A 133 9.55 3.66 12.17
CA ASN A 133 10.66 2.72 12.11
C ASN A 133 10.25 1.39 11.48
N GLN A 134 9.05 0.91 11.75
CA GLN A 134 8.50 -0.26 11.06
C GLN A 134 8.34 -0.03 9.56
N MET A 135 7.86 1.15 9.14
CA MET A 135 7.75 1.48 7.71
C MET A 135 9.12 1.57 7.03
N LYS A 136 10.13 2.16 7.70
CA LYS A 136 11.52 2.20 7.23
C LYS A 136 12.11 0.79 7.04
N ARG A 137 11.93 -0.11 8.03
CA ARG A 137 12.32 -1.52 7.93
C ARG A 137 11.70 -2.21 6.71
N ARG A 138 10.42 -1.97 6.48
CA ARG A 138 9.72 -2.54 5.33
C ARG A 138 10.22 -1.99 4.00
N LEU A 139 10.56 -0.72 3.92
CA LEU A 139 11.17 -0.12 2.73
C LEU A 139 12.55 -0.75 2.47
N TYR A 140 13.38 -0.87 3.49
CA TYR A 140 14.69 -1.54 3.39
C TYR A 140 14.55 -2.99 2.92
N THR A 141 13.61 -3.75 3.48
CA THR A 141 13.32 -5.14 3.03
C THR A 141 12.93 -5.21 1.55
N LYS A 142 12.25 -4.17 1.03
CA LYS A 142 11.80 -4.14 -0.37
C LYS A 142 12.89 -3.76 -1.36
N ASP A 143 13.82 -2.93 -0.94
CA ASP A 143 14.90 -2.42 -1.79
C ASP A 143 16.08 -1.99 -0.91
N LYS A 144 16.97 -2.93 -0.64
CA LYS A 144 18.11 -2.71 0.26
C LYS A 144 19.11 -1.69 -0.27
N ALA A 145 19.28 -1.65 -1.59
CA ALA A 145 20.23 -0.73 -2.21
C ALA A 145 19.73 0.72 -2.13
N PHE A 146 18.46 0.95 -2.47
CA PHE A 146 17.88 2.29 -2.45
C PHE A 146 17.68 2.83 -1.02
N TYR A 147 17.29 1.96 -0.07
CA TYR A 147 17.02 2.32 1.33
C TYR A 147 18.12 1.90 2.30
N GLU A 148 19.38 1.87 1.85
CA GLU A 148 20.54 1.49 2.66
C GLU A 148 20.64 2.30 3.96
N GLY A 149 20.24 3.58 3.95
CA GLY A 149 20.18 4.43 5.15
C GLY A 149 19.30 3.92 6.28
N PHE A 150 18.47 2.88 6.03
CA PHE A 150 17.66 2.21 7.07
C PHE A 150 18.19 0.85 7.50
N LYS A 151 19.39 0.48 7.07
CA LYS A 151 20.02 -0.81 7.35
C LYS A 151 20.10 -1.15 8.82
N ASP A 152 20.45 -0.17 9.65
CA ASP A 152 20.60 -0.36 11.11
C ASP A 152 19.29 -0.69 11.82
N LEU A 153 18.15 -0.36 11.22
CA LEU A 153 16.85 -0.75 11.74
C LEU A 153 16.51 -2.22 11.47
N GLY A 154 17.25 -2.87 10.57
CA GLY A 154 17.01 -4.25 10.13
C GLY A 154 15.83 -4.40 9.18
N GLU A 155 15.48 -5.66 8.89
CA GLU A 155 14.39 -6.01 7.96
C GLU A 155 13.07 -6.26 8.69
N SER A 156 11.95 -6.08 7.99
CA SER A 156 10.65 -6.50 8.47
C SER A 156 9.74 -6.97 7.34
N PHE A 157 9.12 -8.11 7.55
CA PHE A 157 8.11 -8.73 6.67
C PHE A 157 6.69 -8.56 7.21
N ILE A 158 6.53 -7.89 8.38
CA ILE A 158 5.24 -7.72 9.07
C ILE A 158 4.61 -6.39 8.67
N ASN A 159 3.32 -6.41 8.27
CA ASN A 159 2.52 -5.21 8.09
C ASN A 159 1.83 -4.86 9.41
N TRP A 160 1.89 -3.60 9.77
CA TRP A 160 1.22 -3.05 10.95
C TRP A 160 0.04 -2.20 10.52
N TYR A 161 -1.11 -2.42 11.16
CA TYR A 161 -2.32 -1.63 10.96
C TYR A 161 -2.92 -1.28 12.33
N TYR A 162 -3.42 -0.07 12.47
CA TYR A 162 -4.09 0.39 13.68
C TYR A 162 -5.59 0.50 13.41
N VAL A 163 -6.37 -0.39 14.03
CA VAL A 163 -7.82 -0.49 13.79
C VAL A 163 -8.54 -0.53 15.12
N ASP A 164 -9.53 0.34 15.29
CA ASP A 164 -10.40 0.38 16.47
C ASP A 164 -9.64 0.43 17.81
N GLY A 165 -8.51 1.16 17.85
CA GLY A 165 -7.70 1.31 19.06
C GLY A 165 -6.61 0.27 19.26
N GLU A 166 -6.51 -0.73 18.39
CA GLU A 166 -5.58 -1.84 18.52
C GLU A 166 -4.61 -1.96 17.35
N TRP A 167 -3.39 -2.44 17.63
CA TRP A 167 -2.43 -2.83 16.61
C TRP A 167 -2.71 -4.23 16.09
N LEU A 168 -2.85 -4.35 14.78
CA LEU A 168 -2.98 -5.61 14.05
C LEU A 168 -1.72 -5.87 13.23
N TYR A 169 -1.21 -7.08 13.32
CA TYR A 169 0.03 -7.52 12.68
C TYR A 169 -0.28 -8.58 11.63
N TYR A 170 0.24 -8.42 10.41
CA TYR A 170 0.02 -9.35 9.32
C TYR A 170 1.34 -9.72 8.63
N LYS A 171 1.57 -11.02 8.45
CA LYS A 171 2.66 -11.57 7.64
C LYS A 171 2.05 -12.42 6.54
N ASP A 172 2.41 -12.12 5.29
CA ASP A 172 1.90 -12.83 4.11
C ASP A 172 0.37 -12.96 4.06
N GLY A 173 -0.33 -11.88 4.48
CA GLY A 173 -1.80 -11.82 4.52
C GLY A 173 -2.47 -12.51 5.69
N LYS A 174 -1.72 -13.18 6.56
CA LYS A 174 -2.26 -13.84 7.76
C LYS A 174 -2.01 -12.98 9.00
N LYS A 175 -3.02 -12.86 9.86
CA LYS A 175 -2.89 -12.20 11.16
C LYS A 175 -1.91 -13.03 12.03
N VAL A 176 -0.91 -12.35 12.58
CA VAL A 176 0.09 -12.95 13.49
C VAL A 176 0.05 -12.24 14.83
N LYS A 177 0.53 -12.91 15.88
CA LYS A 177 0.77 -12.27 17.18
C LYS A 177 1.99 -11.35 17.05
N ASN A 178 2.02 -10.30 17.88
CA ASN A 178 3.19 -9.43 17.96
C ASN A 178 4.35 -10.23 18.55
N GLU A 179 5.33 -10.57 17.74
CA GLU A 179 6.62 -11.05 18.24
C GLU A 179 7.39 -9.78 18.66
N LYS A 180 7.47 -9.55 19.95
CA LYS A 180 8.29 -8.50 20.58
C LYS A 180 9.76 -8.77 20.36
#